data_2f5595392375013c18050e2a57681cf8
#
_entry.id   2f5595392375013c18050e2a57681cf8
#
_cell.length_a   1.000
_cell.length_b   1.000
_cell.length_c   1.000
_cell.angle_alpha   90.00
_cell.angle_beta   90.00
_cell.angle_gamma   90.00
#
_symmetry.space_group_name_H-M   'P 1'
#
loop_
_entity.id
_entity.type
_entity.pdbx_description
1 polymer ?
#
loop_
_entity_poly.entity_id
_entity_poly.type
_entity_poly.pdbx_seq_one_letter_code
_entity_poly.pdbx_strand_id
1 'polypeptide(L)'
;MGTLESSTSPRVLLDVTDLVEFCQRRESVSGVQRVVAEVAPLLAKDCGGTCVVLDRGRGCFVSLNVSEHHALIDQGVRAGFTTDSLSLAETATSTIERARSATPVEVNQETVLAFLGALWINDALMMAARSAHLSGARVVSLLYDLTPVLETGHTAAVNNLFERYLQLLLDTASRVPAISKSSRRDFEDYAHHHDRSAPAGAATGLPCGLTPSDSRSQTSPWPRPYALFVGTIEAEKTIYSR
;
A
#
# COMPACT_ATOMS: atom_id res chain seq x y z
N MET A 1 -32.99 14.63 -29.73
CA MET A 1 -33.13 14.63 -28.26
C MET A 1 -31.93 13.85 -27.73
N GLY A 2 -30.85 14.55 -27.41
CA GLY A 2 -29.63 13.93 -26.89
C GLY A 2 -29.81 13.71 -25.39
N THR A 3 -29.76 12.46 -24.97
CA THR A 3 -29.64 12.08 -23.56
C THR A 3 -28.30 12.62 -23.06
N LEU A 4 -28.36 13.61 -22.18
CA LEU A 4 -27.23 14.00 -21.35
C LEU A 4 -26.88 12.79 -20.45
N GLU A 5 -25.87 12.00 -20.82
CA GLU A 5 -25.24 11.05 -19.89
C GLU A 5 -24.75 11.87 -18.71
N SER A 6 -25.39 11.68 -17.56
CA SER A 6 -24.91 12.22 -16.29
C SER A 6 -23.56 11.55 -16.01
N SER A 7 -22.48 12.24 -16.27
CA SER A 7 -21.13 11.84 -15.88
C SER A 7 -21.05 11.86 -14.34
N THR A 8 -21.51 10.78 -13.71
CA THR A 8 -21.25 10.57 -12.29
C THR A 8 -19.75 10.35 -12.12
N SER A 9 -19.11 11.18 -11.30
CA SER A 9 -17.70 10.96 -10.97
C SER A 9 -17.52 9.57 -10.38
N PRO A 10 -16.47 8.83 -10.80
CA PRO A 10 -16.27 7.47 -10.32
C PRO A 10 -16.08 7.44 -8.80
N ARG A 11 -16.65 6.42 -8.15
CA ARG A 11 -16.42 6.15 -6.74
C ARG A 11 -14.98 5.67 -6.54
N VAL A 12 -14.20 6.36 -5.73
CA VAL A 12 -12.82 5.98 -5.40
C VAL A 12 -12.79 5.24 -4.06
N LEU A 13 -12.30 4.01 -4.07
CA LEU A 13 -12.08 3.19 -2.90
C LEU A 13 -10.57 3.01 -2.71
N LEU A 14 -10.08 3.30 -1.51
CA LEU A 14 -8.67 3.24 -1.12
C LEU A 14 -8.48 2.07 -0.16
N ASP A 15 -7.90 0.98 -0.61
CA ASP A 15 -7.65 -0.18 0.24
C ASP A 15 -6.55 0.11 1.25
N VAL A 16 -6.88 -0.06 2.53
CA VAL A 16 -5.97 0.07 3.67
C VAL A 16 -5.87 -1.22 4.49
N THR A 17 -6.29 -2.35 3.92
CA THR A 17 -6.29 -3.67 4.60
C THR A 17 -4.91 -4.04 5.11
N ASP A 18 -3.89 -3.89 4.28
CA ASP A 18 -2.50 -4.19 4.64
C ASP A 18 -2.04 -3.40 5.87
N LEU A 19 -2.36 -2.09 5.94
CA LEU A 19 -2.06 -1.25 7.11
C LEU A 19 -2.73 -1.81 8.37
N VAL A 20 -4.03 -2.08 8.30
CA VAL A 20 -4.81 -2.55 9.47
C VAL A 20 -4.31 -3.91 9.94
N GLU A 21 -4.11 -4.86 9.03
CA GLU A 21 -3.62 -6.20 9.36
C GLU A 21 -2.18 -6.20 9.89
N PHE A 22 -1.35 -5.30 9.39
CA PHE A 22 0.02 -5.13 9.87
C PHE A 22 0.02 -4.61 11.31
N CYS A 23 -0.79 -3.59 11.61
CA CYS A 23 -0.91 -3.01 12.94
C CYS A 23 -1.42 -4.01 13.99
N GLN A 24 -2.17 -5.05 13.60
CA GLN A 24 -2.56 -6.12 14.53
C GLN A 24 -1.38 -6.96 15.04
N ARG A 25 -0.28 -7.03 14.29
CA ARG A 25 0.80 -7.99 14.50
C ARG A 25 2.15 -7.34 14.83
N ARG A 26 2.25 -6.04 14.67
CA ARG A 26 3.50 -5.30 14.76
C ARG A 26 3.34 -4.05 15.62
N GLU A 27 4.34 -3.78 16.40
CA GLU A 27 4.40 -2.61 17.28
C GLU A 27 4.73 -1.30 16.55
N SER A 28 5.21 -1.39 15.32
CA SER A 28 5.55 -0.24 14.49
C SER A 28 5.23 -0.49 13.04
N VAL A 29 4.89 0.54 12.30
CA VAL A 29 4.64 0.45 10.86
C VAL A 29 5.94 0.37 10.07
N SER A 30 5.94 -0.40 8.97
CA SER A 30 7.03 -0.44 7.99
C SER A 30 6.94 0.73 7.01
N GLY A 31 7.91 0.83 6.10
CA GLY A 31 7.91 1.84 5.05
C GLY A 31 6.65 1.80 4.17
N VAL A 32 6.17 0.60 3.80
CA VAL A 32 4.96 0.42 2.98
C VAL A 32 3.72 0.90 3.72
N GLN A 33 3.50 0.42 4.95
CA GLN A 33 2.34 0.81 5.75
C GLN A 33 2.34 2.29 6.11
N ARG A 34 3.51 2.89 6.29
CA ARG A 34 3.63 4.34 6.47
C ARG A 34 3.16 5.10 5.24
N VAL A 35 3.52 4.65 4.03
CA VAL A 35 3.02 5.24 2.79
C VAL A 35 1.50 5.18 2.73
N VAL A 36 0.90 4.02 3.04
CA VAL A 36 -0.56 3.87 3.09
C VAL A 36 -1.19 4.85 4.07
N ALA A 37 -0.65 4.93 5.29
CA ALA A 37 -1.17 5.77 6.35
C ALA A 37 -1.10 7.28 6.00
N GLU A 38 -0.05 7.72 5.34
CA GLU A 38 0.12 9.13 4.96
C GLU A 38 -0.62 9.50 3.68
N VAL A 39 -0.64 8.61 2.68
CA VAL A 39 -1.18 8.90 1.34
C VAL A 39 -2.69 8.70 1.25
N ALA A 40 -3.23 7.65 1.89
CA ALA A 40 -4.65 7.34 1.79
C ALA A 40 -5.57 8.49 2.26
N PRO A 41 -5.31 9.20 3.39
CA PRO A 41 -6.12 10.33 3.80
C PRO A 41 -6.07 11.51 2.83
N LEU A 42 -4.90 11.75 2.24
CA LEU A 42 -4.72 12.82 1.26
C LEU A 42 -5.54 12.54 -0.01
N LEU A 43 -5.44 11.31 -0.54
CA LEU A 43 -6.23 10.89 -1.69
C LEU A 43 -7.73 10.88 -1.36
N ALA A 44 -8.13 10.43 -0.17
CA ALA A 44 -9.53 10.47 0.26
C ALA A 44 -10.08 11.91 0.22
N LYS A 45 -9.30 12.87 0.71
CA LYS A 45 -9.65 14.29 0.68
C LYS A 45 -9.71 14.86 -0.74
N ASP A 46 -8.68 14.58 -1.55
CA ASP A 46 -8.51 15.23 -2.87
C ASP A 46 -9.44 14.62 -3.93
N CYS A 47 -9.74 13.32 -3.85
CA CYS A 47 -10.56 12.60 -4.82
C CYS A 47 -11.98 12.28 -4.29
N GLY A 48 -12.33 12.68 -3.07
CA GLY A 48 -13.57 12.22 -2.43
C GLY A 48 -13.59 10.72 -2.18
N GLY A 49 -12.41 10.10 -2.01
CA GLY A 49 -12.27 8.66 -1.85
C GLY A 49 -12.68 8.18 -0.46
N THR A 50 -13.02 6.90 -0.39
CA THR A 50 -13.37 6.20 0.85
C THR A 50 -12.32 5.14 1.16
N CYS A 51 -11.75 5.17 2.37
CA CYS A 51 -10.89 4.09 2.83
C CYS A 51 -11.71 2.83 3.11
N VAL A 52 -11.22 1.69 2.62
CA VAL A 52 -11.89 0.39 2.77
C VAL A 52 -10.93 -0.66 3.30
N VAL A 53 -11.50 -1.64 4.00
CA VAL A 53 -10.79 -2.86 4.41
C VAL A 53 -11.52 -4.08 3.85
N LEU A 54 -10.75 -5.12 3.52
CA LEU A 54 -11.28 -6.40 3.06
C LEU A 54 -11.76 -7.22 4.25
N ASP A 55 -13.05 -7.54 4.30
CA ASP A 55 -13.54 -8.64 5.12
C ASP A 55 -13.24 -9.96 4.42
N ARG A 56 -12.20 -10.65 4.89
CA ARG A 56 -11.75 -11.92 4.30
C ARG A 56 -12.81 -13.03 4.38
N GLY A 57 -13.65 -13.01 5.43
CA GLY A 57 -14.67 -14.04 5.64
C GLY A 57 -15.78 -13.96 4.60
N ARG A 58 -16.15 -12.74 4.21
CA ARG A 58 -17.18 -12.48 3.20
C ARG A 58 -16.63 -12.19 1.81
N GLY A 59 -15.31 -11.97 1.68
CA GLY A 59 -14.68 -11.62 0.40
C GLY A 59 -15.12 -10.27 -0.16
N CYS A 60 -15.53 -9.33 0.68
CA CYS A 60 -16.05 -8.03 0.28
C CYS A 60 -15.32 -6.88 0.99
N PHE A 61 -15.31 -5.72 0.37
CA PHE A 61 -14.81 -4.50 1.02
C PHE A 61 -15.90 -3.84 1.88
N VAL A 62 -15.46 -3.27 2.98
CA VAL A 62 -16.30 -2.46 3.87
C VAL A 62 -15.61 -1.13 4.13
N SER A 63 -16.41 -0.06 4.27
CA SER A 63 -15.85 1.26 4.52
C SER A 63 -15.28 1.37 5.94
N LEU A 64 -14.11 1.99 6.01
CA LEU A 64 -13.50 2.43 7.24
C LEU A 64 -13.98 3.86 7.52
N ASN A 65 -14.44 4.15 8.73
CA ASN A 65 -14.80 5.52 9.06
C ASN A 65 -13.54 6.39 9.31
N VAL A 66 -13.73 7.70 9.17
CA VAL A 66 -12.61 8.66 9.26
C VAL A 66 -11.93 8.61 10.64
N SER A 67 -12.70 8.43 11.72
CA SER A 67 -12.15 8.39 13.08
C SER A 67 -11.28 7.16 13.32
N GLU A 68 -11.65 6.00 12.77
CA GLU A 68 -10.85 4.76 12.88
C GLU A 68 -9.55 4.87 12.09
N HIS A 69 -9.62 5.43 10.90
CA HIS A 69 -8.44 5.67 10.08
C HIS A 69 -7.49 6.64 10.80
N HIS A 70 -8.00 7.76 11.33
CA HIS A 70 -7.19 8.69 12.11
C HIS A 70 -6.59 8.04 13.36
N ALA A 71 -7.34 7.23 14.09
CA ALA A 71 -6.82 6.53 15.25
C ALA A 71 -5.64 5.62 14.91
N LEU A 72 -5.73 4.83 13.83
CA LEU A 72 -4.64 3.98 13.35
C LEU A 72 -3.41 4.80 12.94
N ILE A 73 -3.61 5.93 12.27
CA ILE A 73 -2.51 6.80 11.85
C ILE A 73 -1.86 7.48 13.04
N ASP A 74 -2.64 8.08 13.92
CA ASP A 74 -2.11 8.84 15.06
C ASP A 74 -1.40 7.91 16.04
N GLN A 75 -1.93 6.71 16.29
CA GLN A 75 -1.32 5.73 17.18
C GLN A 75 -0.13 4.98 16.53
N GLY A 76 -0.22 4.66 15.25
CA GLY A 76 0.79 3.84 14.58
C GLY A 76 1.92 4.63 13.92
N VAL A 77 1.61 5.78 13.37
CA VAL A 77 2.55 6.54 12.54
C VAL A 77 3.10 7.77 13.24
N ARG A 78 2.24 8.57 13.89
CA ARG A 78 2.65 9.85 14.49
C ARG A 78 3.19 9.74 15.90
N ALA A 79 2.67 8.80 16.67
CA ALA A 79 3.08 8.64 18.06
C ALA A 79 4.51 8.13 18.23
N GLY A 80 5.14 7.72 17.14
CA GLY A 80 6.55 7.34 17.04
C GLY A 80 7.08 6.61 18.26
N PHE A 81 7.24 5.32 18.24
CA PHE A 81 7.99 4.47 19.19
C PHE A 81 7.75 4.62 20.71
N THR A 82 6.89 5.54 21.14
CA THR A 82 6.63 5.84 22.55
C THR A 82 5.23 5.49 23.02
N THR A 83 4.36 5.07 22.11
CA THR A 83 2.97 4.73 22.44
C THR A 83 2.87 3.26 22.80
N ASP A 84 1.94 2.98 23.68
CA ASP A 84 1.54 1.66 24.10
C ASP A 84 1.17 0.81 22.87
N SER A 85 2.04 -0.12 22.47
CA SER A 85 1.88 -1.00 21.32
C SER A 85 0.58 -1.82 21.39
N LEU A 86 0.09 -2.09 22.60
CA LEU A 86 -1.18 -2.77 22.83
C LEU A 86 -2.36 -1.94 22.28
N SER A 87 -2.33 -0.64 22.45
CA SER A 87 -3.38 0.27 21.96
C SER A 87 -3.52 0.23 20.43
N LEU A 88 -2.41 0.13 19.68
CA LEU A 88 -2.44 0.05 18.21
C LEU A 88 -3.05 -1.29 17.75
N ALA A 89 -2.60 -2.41 18.34
CA ALA A 89 -3.11 -3.74 18.01
C ALA A 89 -4.61 -3.88 18.38
N GLU A 90 -5.03 -3.33 19.51
CA GLU A 90 -6.44 -3.30 19.92
C GLU A 90 -7.30 -2.48 18.98
N THR A 91 -6.83 -1.30 18.58
CA THR A 91 -7.52 -0.44 17.60
C THR A 91 -7.65 -1.13 16.24
N ALA A 92 -6.60 -1.77 15.75
CA ALA A 92 -6.63 -2.52 14.50
C ALA A 92 -7.58 -3.74 14.59
N THR A 93 -7.55 -4.45 15.72
CA THR A 93 -8.42 -5.62 15.95
C THR A 93 -9.90 -5.20 16.00
N SER A 94 -10.24 -4.17 16.76
CA SER A 94 -11.61 -3.67 16.84
C SER A 94 -12.13 -3.17 15.47
N THR A 95 -11.24 -2.57 14.66
CA THR A 95 -11.56 -2.16 13.29
C THR A 95 -11.97 -3.35 12.43
N ILE A 96 -11.21 -4.45 12.48
CA ILE A 96 -11.52 -5.66 11.69
C ILE A 96 -12.80 -6.34 12.22
N GLU A 97 -12.98 -6.42 13.53
CA GLU A 97 -14.19 -7.01 14.13
C GLU A 97 -15.45 -6.26 13.72
N ARG A 98 -15.40 -4.93 13.76
CA ARG A 98 -16.50 -4.09 13.28
C ARG A 98 -16.73 -4.26 11.77
N ALA A 99 -15.67 -4.37 10.99
CA ALA A 99 -15.76 -4.61 9.54
C ALA A 99 -16.59 -5.84 9.20
N ARG A 100 -16.50 -6.92 10.01
CA ARG A 100 -17.27 -8.16 9.80
C ARG A 100 -18.78 -7.97 9.84
N SER A 101 -19.28 -6.99 10.58
CA SER A 101 -20.72 -6.68 10.70
C SER A 101 -21.15 -5.48 9.84
N ALA A 102 -20.21 -4.76 9.23
CA ALA A 102 -20.50 -3.60 8.41
C ALA A 102 -21.14 -3.98 7.06
N THR A 103 -21.89 -3.04 6.48
CA THR A 103 -22.47 -3.22 5.14
C THR A 103 -21.34 -3.24 4.09
N PRO A 104 -21.34 -4.23 3.18
CA PRO A 104 -20.39 -4.27 2.08
C PRO A 104 -20.49 -3.04 1.19
N VAL A 105 -19.34 -2.56 0.72
CA VAL A 105 -19.29 -1.54 -0.32
C VAL A 105 -19.42 -2.23 -1.67
N GLU A 106 -20.33 -1.72 -2.49
CA GLU A 106 -20.49 -2.21 -3.86
C GLU A 106 -19.26 -1.84 -4.70
N VAL A 107 -18.74 -2.83 -5.43
CA VAL A 107 -17.62 -2.67 -6.38
C VAL A 107 -18.14 -3.03 -7.77
N ASN A 108 -18.19 -2.07 -8.67
CA ASN A 108 -18.74 -2.20 -10.01
C ASN A 108 -17.98 -1.32 -11.02
N GLN A 109 -18.47 -1.20 -12.24
CA GLN A 109 -17.86 -0.43 -13.33
C GLN A 109 -17.65 1.06 -13.04
N GLU A 110 -18.37 1.64 -12.08
CA GLU A 110 -18.20 3.03 -11.64
C GLU A 110 -17.14 3.18 -10.55
N THR A 111 -16.52 2.06 -10.12
CA THR A 111 -15.54 2.04 -9.03
C THR A 111 -14.11 2.13 -9.57
N VAL A 112 -13.30 2.95 -8.89
CA VAL A 112 -11.85 2.87 -8.92
C VAL A 112 -11.39 2.29 -7.59
N LEU A 113 -10.81 1.10 -7.60
CA LEU A 113 -10.25 0.46 -6.41
C LEU A 113 -8.73 0.58 -6.43
N ALA A 114 -8.18 1.33 -5.49
CA ALA A 114 -6.75 1.61 -5.40
C ALA A 114 -6.11 0.85 -4.22
N PHE A 115 -5.13 0.01 -4.54
CA PHE A 115 -4.29 -0.69 -3.59
C PHE A 115 -3.00 0.12 -3.38
N LEU A 116 -2.84 0.67 -2.19
CA LEU A 116 -1.67 1.49 -1.83
C LEU A 116 -0.62 0.70 -1.03
N GLY A 117 -0.99 -0.43 -0.46
CA GLY A 117 -0.15 -1.27 0.39
C GLY A 117 0.43 -2.49 -0.33
N ALA A 118 0.91 -3.43 0.47
CA ALA A 118 1.55 -4.67 0.02
C ALA A 118 0.50 -5.69 -0.46
N LEU A 119 -0.08 -5.48 -1.63
CA LEU A 119 -1.07 -6.39 -2.23
C LEU A 119 -0.55 -7.83 -2.34
N TRP A 120 0.76 -8.02 -2.54
CA TRP A 120 1.40 -9.32 -2.77
C TRP A 120 1.45 -10.24 -1.56
N ILE A 121 1.41 -9.72 -0.33
CA ILE A 121 1.53 -10.55 0.88
C ILE A 121 0.24 -11.28 1.25
N ASN A 122 -0.84 -11.07 0.51
CA ASN A 122 -2.18 -11.50 0.90
C ASN A 122 -2.97 -12.05 -0.29
N ASP A 123 -3.07 -13.37 -0.39
CA ASP A 123 -3.84 -14.03 -1.45
C ASP A 123 -5.30 -13.54 -1.52
N ALA A 124 -5.93 -13.26 -0.37
CA ALA A 124 -7.31 -12.77 -0.37
C ALA A 124 -7.43 -11.37 -0.98
N LEU A 125 -6.44 -10.48 -0.77
CA LEU A 125 -6.40 -9.18 -1.45
C LEU A 125 -6.17 -9.33 -2.95
N MET A 126 -5.28 -10.23 -3.38
CA MET A 126 -5.07 -10.53 -4.81
C MET A 126 -6.34 -11.07 -5.47
N MET A 127 -7.08 -11.96 -4.78
CA MET A 127 -8.37 -12.44 -5.26
C MET A 127 -9.42 -11.32 -5.33
N ALA A 128 -9.47 -10.44 -4.33
CA ALA A 128 -10.38 -9.30 -4.31
C ALA A 128 -10.08 -8.31 -5.45
N ALA A 129 -8.80 -8.05 -5.77
CA ALA A 129 -8.40 -7.24 -6.92
C ALA A 129 -8.89 -7.86 -8.24
N ARG A 130 -8.73 -9.18 -8.40
CA ARG A 130 -9.24 -9.91 -9.57
C ARG A 130 -10.77 -9.85 -9.66
N SER A 131 -11.48 -10.06 -8.55
CA SER A 131 -12.94 -9.96 -8.50
C SER A 131 -13.42 -8.55 -8.86
N ALA A 132 -12.77 -7.50 -8.36
CA ALA A 132 -13.07 -6.13 -8.70
C ALA A 132 -12.92 -5.86 -10.21
N HIS A 133 -11.82 -6.34 -10.81
CA HIS A 133 -11.61 -6.27 -12.25
C HIS A 133 -12.74 -6.96 -13.04
N LEU A 134 -13.11 -8.18 -12.65
CA LEU A 134 -14.18 -8.94 -13.29
C LEU A 134 -15.56 -8.28 -13.13
N SER A 135 -15.76 -7.49 -12.07
CA SER A 135 -16.96 -6.65 -11.87
C SER A 135 -16.93 -5.35 -12.68
N GLY A 136 -15.91 -5.14 -13.51
CA GLY A 136 -15.74 -3.96 -14.34
C GLY A 136 -15.08 -2.77 -13.63
N ALA A 137 -14.68 -2.88 -12.38
CA ALA A 137 -14.00 -1.82 -11.66
C ALA A 137 -12.59 -1.57 -12.23
N ARG A 138 -12.17 -0.32 -12.15
CA ARG A 138 -10.79 0.05 -12.50
C ARG A 138 -9.88 -0.20 -11.31
N VAL A 139 -8.99 -1.17 -11.45
CA VAL A 139 -8.01 -1.52 -10.43
C VAL A 139 -6.75 -0.67 -10.63
N VAL A 140 -6.29 -0.04 -9.56
CA VAL A 140 -5.04 0.73 -9.49
C VAL A 140 -4.18 0.14 -8.39
N SER A 141 -2.89 -0.09 -8.63
CA SER A 141 -1.97 -0.57 -7.60
C SER A 141 -0.69 0.22 -7.61
N LEU A 142 -0.28 0.71 -6.44
CA LEU A 142 1.02 1.35 -6.27
C LEU A 142 2.12 0.29 -6.24
N LEU A 143 3.07 0.40 -7.15
CA LEU A 143 4.23 -0.49 -7.24
C LEU A 143 5.40 0.11 -6.46
N TYR A 144 5.95 -0.68 -5.54
CA TYR A 144 7.13 -0.29 -4.75
C TYR A 144 8.42 -0.65 -5.46
N ASP A 145 8.74 -1.92 -5.60
CA ASP A 145 9.92 -2.41 -6.31
C ASP A 145 9.67 -3.82 -6.86
N LEU A 146 10.66 -4.36 -7.56
CA LEU A 146 10.67 -5.72 -8.07
C LEU A 146 11.80 -6.57 -7.45
N THR A 147 12.40 -6.09 -6.38
CA THR A 147 13.52 -6.76 -5.68
C THR A 147 13.31 -8.27 -5.53
N PRO A 148 12.13 -8.77 -5.10
CA PRO A 148 11.94 -10.21 -4.91
C PRO A 148 12.09 -11.07 -6.16
N VAL A 149 11.96 -10.51 -7.36
CA VAL A 149 12.13 -11.26 -8.62
C VAL A 149 13.40 -10.89 -9.39
N LEU A 150 14.03 -9.76 -9.05
CA LEU A 150 15.24 -9.29 -9.72
C LEU A 150 16.52 -9.72 -8.99
N GLU A 151 16.46 -9.90 -7.68
CA GLU A 151 17.63 -10.20 -6.86
C GLU A 151 17.66 -11.67 -6.42
N THR A 152 18.87 -12.21 -6.34
CA THR A 152 19.12 -13.55 -5.78
C THR A 152 19.25 -13.45 -4.26
N GLY A 153 18.56 -14.27 -3.51
CA GLY A 153 18.64 -14.28 -2.03
C GLY A 153 17.28 -14.48 -1.36
N HIS A 154 16.22 -14.22 -2.09
CA HIS A 154 14.88 -14.52 -1.62
C HIS A 154 14.54 -16.01 -1.72
N THR A 155 13.65 -16.48 -0.85
CA THR A 155 13.17 -17.87 -0.94
C THR A 155 12.28 -18.06 -2.17
N ALA A 156 12.26 -19.26 -2.73
CA ALA A 156 11.39 -19.59 -3.85
C ALA A 156 9.90 -19.26 -3.58
N ALA A 157 9.48 -19.37 -2.32
CA ALA A 157 8.11 -19.03 -1.92
C ALA A 157 7.83 -17.52 -2.09
N VAL A 158 8.76 -16.66 -1.69
CA VAL A 158 8.65 -15.20 -1.84
C VAL A 158 8.67 -14.83 -3.32
N ASN A 159 9.62 -15.39 -4.09
CA ASN A 159 9.71 -15.13 -5.52
C ASN A 159 8.40 -15.52 -6.23
N ASN A 160 7.89 -16.72 -6.00
CA ASN A 160 6.64 -17.20 -6.60
C ASN A 160 5.43 -16.34 -6.21
N LEU A 161 5.37 -15.89 -4.96
CA LEU A 161 4.28 -15.03 -4.50
C LEU A 161 4.32 -13.68 -5.21
N PHE A 162 5.51 -13.10 -5.32
CA PHE A 162 5.70 -11.82 -5.97
C PHE A 162 5.49 -11.90 -7.50
N GLU A 163 5.93 -13.00 -8.12
CA GLU A 163 5.65 -13.30 -9.52
C GLU A 163 4.13 -13.33 -9.80
N ARG A 164 3.36 -14.03 -8.97
CA ARG A 164 1.90 -14.07 -9.06
C ARG A 164 1.27 -12.68 -8.93
N TYR A 165 1.82 -11.83 -8.09
CA TYR A 165 1.39 -10.44 -7.94
C TYR A 165 1.66 -9.63 -9.21
N LEU A 166 2.87 -9.71 -9.79
CA LEU A 166 3.19 -9.00 -11.02
C LEU A 166 2.31 -9.45 -12.18
N GLN A 167 2.06 -10.76 -12.34
CA GLN A 167 1.12 -11.29 -13.32
C GLN A 167 -0.30 -10.77 -13.09
N LEU A 168 -0.75 -10.72 -11.84
CA LEU A 168 -2.05 -10.13 -11.49
C LEU A 168 -2.13 -8.68 -11.95
N LEU A 169 -1.10 -7.87 -11.73
CA LEU A 169 -1.07 -6.47 -12.19
C LEU A 169 -1.18 -6.37 -13.71
N LEU A 170 -0.47 -7.21 -14.45
CA LEU A 170 -0.56 -7.26 -15.92
C LEU A 170 -1.94 -7.67 -16.41
N ASP A 171 -2.64 -8.54 -15.67
CA ASP A 171 -3.96 -9.06 -16.04
C ASP A 171 -5.10 -8.10 -15.69
N THR A 172 -4.99 -7.37 -14.58
CA THR A 172 -6.15 -6.72 -13.97
C THR A 172 -6.01 -5.21 -13.78
N ALA A 173 -4.78 -4.70 -13.63
CA ALA A 173 -4.62 -3.30 -13.31
C ALA A 173 -4.89 -2.40 -14.51
N SER A 174 -5.71 -1.39 -14.33
CA SER A 174 -5.91 -0.33 -15.30
C SER A 174 -4.78 0.70 -15.27
N ARG A 175 -4.15 0.87 -14.10
CA ARG A 175 -2.99 1.73 -13.89
C ARG A 175 -2.07 1.17 -12.79
N VAL A 176 -0.76 1.34 -12.99
CA VAL A 176 0.29 0.94 -12.04
C VAL A 176 1.27 2.10 -11.87
N PRO A 177 0.96 3.11 -11.04
CA PRO A 177 1.95 4.09 -10.62
C PRO A 177 3.06 3.40 -9.82
N ALA A 178 4.29 3.89 -9.95
CA ALA A 178 5.46 3.35 -9.25
C ALA A 178 6.11 4.42 -8.37
N ILE A 179 6.72 4.02 -7.26
CA ILE A 179 7.36 4.95 -6.31
C ILE A 179 8.63 5.60 -6.85
N SER A 180 9.18 5.08 -7.96
CA SER A 180 10.38 5.62 -8.59
C SER A 180 10.40 5.33 -10.09
N LYS A 181 11.25 6.08 -10.81
CA LYS A 181 11.52 5.82 -12.22
C LYS A 181 12.20 4.45 -12.45
N SER A 182 13.02 4.02 -11.49
CA SER A 182 13.66 2.70 -11.53
C SER A 182 12.60 1.61 -11.45
N SER A 183 11.77 1.61 -10.39
CA SER A 183 10.70 0.63 -10.23
C SER A 183 9.75 0.59 -11.43
N ARG A 184 9.45 1.75 -12.03
CA ARG A 184 8.61 1.81 -13.23
C ARG A 184 9.28 1.12 -14.41
N ARG A 185 10.56 1.39 -14.66
CA ARG A 185 11.35 0.76 -15.74
C ARG A 185 11.45 -0.75 -15.53
N ASP A 186 11.79 -1.17 -14.33
CA ASP A 186 11.91 -2.60 -13.98
C ASP A 186 10.61 -3.36 -14.28
N PHE A 187 9.45 -2.72 -14.02
CA PHE A 187 8.14 -3.31 -14.32
C PHE A 187 7.83 -3.33 -15.82
N GLU A 188 8.25 -2.33 -16.57
CA GLU A 188 8.13 -2.30 -18.02
C GLU A 188 8.99 -3.38 -18.66
N ASP A 189 10.23 -3.53 -18.19
CA ASP A 189 11.15 -4.58 -18.64
C ASP A 189 10.61 -5.97 -18.28
N TYR A 190 10.08 -6.15 -17.08
CA TYR A 190 9.41 -7.39 -16.67
C TYR A 190 8.23 -7.72 -17.61
N ALA A 191 7.35 -6.77 -17.87
CA ALA A 191 6.23 -6.98 -18.79
C ALA A 191 6.70 -7.37 -20.19
N HIS A 192 7.73 -6.70 -20.70
CA HIS A 192 8.32 -6.99 -22.01
C HIS A 192 8.90 -8.41 -22.09
N HIS A 193 9.58 -8.87 -21.03
CA HIS A 193 10.11 -10.25 -20.98
C HIS A 193 9.01 -11.32 -21.00
N HIS A 194 7.79 -10.94 -20.67
CA HIS A 194 6.61 -11.80 -20.72
C HIS A 194 5.72 -11.56 -21.97
N ASP A 195 6.26 -10.90 -22.99
CA ASP A 195 5.53 -10.52 -24.21
C ASP A 195 4.24 -9.73 -23.93
N ARG A 196 4.26 -8.88 -22.88
CA ARG A 196 3.15 -8.06 -22.41
C ARG A 196 3.53 -6.57 -22.43
N SER A 197 2.51 -5.74 -22.42
CA SER A 197 2.67 -4.30 -22.17
C SER A 197 2.30 -3.96 -20.74
N ALA A 198 3.16 -3.22 -20.04
CA ALA A 198 2.84 -2.76 -18.70
C ALA A 198 1.63 -1.80 -18.72
N PRO A 199 0.67 -1.92 -17.79
CA PRO A 199 -0.40 -0.96 -17.63
C PRO A 199 0.13 0.46 -17.47
N ALA A 200 -0.62 1.45 -17.93
CA ALA A 200 -0.22 2.85 -17.83
C ALA A 200 0.06 3.25 -16.37
N GLY A 201 1.07 4.08 -16.15
CA GLY A 201 1.44 4.58 -14.83
C GLY A 201 2.57 5.59 -14.91
N ALA A 202 2.66 6.46 -13.93
CA ALA A 202 3.76 7.41 -13.79
C ALA A 202 4.65 7.02 -12.61
N ALA A 203 5.92 7.41 -12.67
CA ALA A 203 6.76 7.38 -11.48
C ALA A 203 6.38 8.56 -10.58
N THR A 204 5.98 8.26 -9.36
CA THR A 204 5.63 9.26 -8.34
C THR A 204 6.68 9.24 -7.24
N GLY A 205 7.30 10.38 -6.95
CA GLY A 205 8.15 10.47 -5.75
C GLY A 205 7.27 10.30 -4.50
N LEU A 206 7.70 9.43 -3.60
CA LEU A 206 7.06 9.38 -2.28
C LEU A 206 7.44 10.65 -1.50
N PRO A 207 6.49 11.31 -0.84
CA PRO A 207 6.82 12.45 0.00
C PRO A 207 7.77 11.99 1.11
N CYS A 208 8.85 12.74 1.30
CA CYS A 208 9.70 12.57 2.45
C CYS A 208 8.91 13.11 3.66
N GLY A 209 8.33 12.21 4.46
CA GLY A 209 7.51 12.56 5.63
C GLY A 209 8.31 13.17 6.81
N LEU A 210 9.55 13.58 6.55
CA LEU A 210 10.34 14.35 7.48
C LEU A 210 9.96 15.82 7.29
N THR A 211 8.90 16.26 7.95
CA THR A 211 8.79 17.69 8.28
C THR A 211 10.06 18.02 9.10
N PRO A 212 10.85 19.01 8.72
CA PRO A 212 11.91 19.48 9.60
C PRO A 212 11.21 19.93 10.89
N SER A 213 11.16 19.06 11.89
CA SER A 213 10.80 19.50 13.22
C SER A 213 11.86 20.48 13.65
N ASP A 214 11.42 21.62 14.10
CA ASP A 214 12.15 22.72 14.66
C ASP A 214 13.62 22.44 14.97
N SER A 215 14.46 23.35 14.54
CA SER A 215 15.91 23.45 14.72
C SER A 215 16.37 23.16 16.16
N ARG A 216 16.13 21.94 16.64
CA ARG A 216 16.85 21.44 17.79
C ARG A 216 18.27 21.21 17.33
N SER A 217 19.16 21.92 17.96
CA SER A 217 20.62 21.86 17.86
C SER A 217 21.12 20.64 17.10
N GLN A 218 21.58 20.84 15.86
CA GLN A 218 22.15 19.80 15.00
C GLN A 218 23.58 19.42 15.46
N THR A 219 23.84 19.39 16.75
CA THR A 219 25.08 18.85 17.24
C THR A 219 25.03 17.33 17.10
N SER A 220 25.93 16.79 16.28
CA SER A 220 26.09 15.35 16.16
C SER A 220 26.21 14.72 17.56
N PRO A 221 25.43 13.66 17.88
CA PRO A 221 25.57 12.96 19.15
C PRO A 221 26.92 12.23 19.27
N TRP A 222 27.69 12.19 18.20
CA TRP A 222 28.96 11.50 18.11
C TRP A 222 30.09 12.48 17.83
N PRO A 223 31.20 12.43 18.59
CA PRO A 223 32.32 13.34 18.44
C PRO A 223 33.19 13.09 17.19
N ARG A 224 32.94 12.00 16.47
CA ARG A 224 33.68 11.61 15.26
C ARG A 224 32.74 11.50 14.08
N PRO A 225 33.22 11.68 12.84
CA PRO A 225 32.42 11.37 11.64
C PRO A 225 31.94 9.92 11.67
N TYR A 226 30.67 9.72 11.30
CA TYR A 226 30.05 8.38 11.23
C TYR A 226 29.17 8.27 10.00
N ALA A 227 28.94 7.04 9.55
CA ALA A 227 27.92 6.71 8.59
C ALA A 227 26.77 6.00 9.33
N LEU A 228 25.55 6.47 9.16
CA LEU A 228 24.37 5.86 9.73
C LEU A 228 23.72 4.95 8.68
N PHE A 229 23.61 3.66 8.99
CA PHE A 229 22.79 2.74 8.23
C PHE A 229 21.46 2.51 8.97
N VAL A 230 20.34 2.74 8.27
CA VAL A 230 18.99 2.50 8.79
C VAL A 230 18.33 1.46 7.91
N GLY A 231 18.06 0.29 8.45
CA GLY A 231 17.41 -0.80 7.73
C GLY A 231 17.56 -2.14 8.44
N THR A 232 16.91 -3.16 7.89
CA THR A 232 17.11 -4.54 8.33
C THR A 232 18.41 -5.07 7.74
N ILE A 233 19.20 -5.79 8.52
CA ILE A 233 20.37 -6.51 8.04
C ILE A 233 19.89 -7.85 7.48
N GLU A 234 19.94 -7.97 6.17
CA GLU A 234 19.58 -9.17 5.42
C GLU A 234 20.78 -9.59 4.56
N ALA A 235 20.82 -10.83 4.11
CA ALA A 235 21.96 -11.34 3.31
C ALA A 235 22.19 -10.51 2.03
N GLU A 236 21.12 -10.01 1.43
CA GLU A 236 21.15 -9.16 0.24
C GLU A 236 21.60 -7.72 0.49
N LYS A 237 21.59 -7.28 1.75
CA LYS A 237 22.01 -5.93 2.17
C LYS A 237 23.40 -5.91 2.76
N THR A 238 24.26 -6.83 2.36
CA THR A 238 25.62 -6.91 2.85
C THR A 238 26.40 -5.65 2.45
N ILE A 239 26.77 -4.84 3.45
CA ILE A 239 27.67 -3.70 3.23
C ILE A 239 29.07 -4.24 3.08
N TYR A 240 29.60 -4.24 1.87
CA TYR A 240 31.01 -4.55 1.65
C TYR A 240 31.86 -3.40 2.19
N SER A 241 32.50 -3.60 3.35
CA SER A 241 33.62 -2.77 3.75
C SER A 241 34.82 -3.12 2.85
N ARG A 242 35.19 -2.21 1.98
CA ARG A 242 36.51 -2.21 1.34
C ARG A 242 37.53 -1.51 2.21
#